data_fe2335713d05b98d94389ce2ca2a8b94
#
_entry.id   fe2335713d05b98d94389ce2ca2a8b94
#
_cell.length_a   1.000
_cell.length_b   1.000
_cell.length_c   1.000
_cell.angle_alpha   90.00
_cell.angle_beta   90.00
_cell.angle_gamma   90.00
#
_symmetry.space_group_name_H-M   'P 1'
#
loop_
_entity.id
_entity.type
_entity.pdbx_description
1 polymer ?
#
loop_
_entity_poly.entity_id
_entity_poly.type
_entity_poly.pdbx_seq_one_letter_code
_entity_poly.pdbx_strand_id
1 'polypeptide(L)' 'FFAALDALLARGQHTGAIRADLVPDDLHRIVIMLVSVLWTMEPHENGWRRYLALVLDGLTPTGARPLPCPAPTLHTRTP' A
#
# COMPACT_ATOMS: atom_id res chain seq x y z
N PHE A 1 -13.65 2.81 5.45
CA PHE A 1 -12.44 3.08 4.66
C PHE A 1 -11.59 1.83 4.47
N PHE A 2 -11.23 1.16 5.56
CA PHE A 2 -10.38 -0.04 5.43
C PHE A 2 -11.12 -1.19 4.75
N ALA A 3 -12.43 -1.31 4.93
CA ALA A 3 -13.20 -2.33 4.21
C ALA A 3 -13.17 -2.10 2.70
N ALA A 4 -13.18 -0.85 2.25
CA ALA A 4 -13.06 -0.52 0.84
C ALA A 4 -11.66 -0.86 0.31
N LEU A 5 -10.62 -0.62 1.10
CA LEU A 5 -9.26 -1.01 0.73
C LEU A 5 -9.11 -2.52 0.61
N ASP A 6 -9.69 -3.27 1.53
CA ASP A 6 -9.65 -4.73 1.51
C ASP A 6 -10.32 -5.28 0.24
N ALA A 7 -11.46 -4.69 -0.14
CA ALA A 7 -12.16 -5.09 -1.36
C ALA A 7 -11.34 -4.77 -2.61
N LEU A 8 -10.69 -3.61 -2.65
CA LEU A 8 -9.82 -3.25 -3.77
C LEU A 8 -8.63 -4.19 -3.88
N LEU A 9 -8.02 -4.55 -2.76
CA LEU A 9 -6.91 -5.49 -2.74
C LEU A 9 -7.34 -6.85 -3.30
N ALA A 10 -8.47 -7.37 -2.83
CA ALA A 10 -8.98 -8.66 -3.29
C ALA A 10 -9.25 -8.64 -4.80
N ARG A 11 -9.85 -7.57 -5.31
CA ARG A 11 -10.12 -7.44 -6.74
C ARG A 11 -8.83 -7.33 -7.54
N GLY A 12 -7.89 -6.54 -7.07
CA GLY A 12 -6.61 -6.38 -7.75
C GLY A 12 -5.82 -7.68 -7.82
N GLN A 13 -5.86 -8.49 -6.76
CA GLN A 13 -5.21 -9.79 -6.73
C GLN A 13 -5.94 -10.79 -7.63
N HIS A 14 -7.26 -10.75 -7.65
CA HIS A 14 -8.06 -11.65 -8.48
C HIS A 14 -7.82 -11.38 -9.98
N THR A 15 -7.71 -10.13 -10.37
CA THR A 15 -7.48 -9.75 -11.77
C THR A 15 -6.01 -9.81 -12.18
N GLY A 16 -5.10 -10.04 -11.26
CA GLY A 16 -3.67 -10.08 -11.55
C GLY A 16 -3.01 -8.71 -11.61
N ALA A 17 -3.71 -7.64 -11.22
CA ALA A 17 -3.14 -6.30 -11.21
C ALA A 17 -2.25 -6.05 -9.98
N ILE A 18 -2.48 -6.77 -8.88
CA ILE A 18 -1.73 -6.64 -7.64
C ILE A 18 -1.09 -7.99 -7.30
N ARG A 19 0.13 -7.93 -6.78
CA ARG A 19 0.87 -9.12 -6.38
C ARG A 19 0.09 -9.90 -5.31
N ALA A 20 0.17 -11.22 -5.38
CA ALA A 20 -0.68 -12.10 -4.56
C ALA A 20 -0.22 -12.23 -3.11
N ASP A 21 1.01 -11.84 -2.81
CA ASP A 21 1.59 -12.03 -1.48
C ASP A 21 1.27 -10.89 -0.49
N LEU A 22 0.51 -9.89 -0.93
CA LEU A 22 0.07 -8.81 -0.05
C LEU A 22 -1.14 -9.24 0.75
N VAL A 23 -1.18 -8.81 2.00
CA VAL A 23 -2.34 -8.98 2.88
C VAL A 23 -2.96 -7.61 3.19
N PRO A 24 -4.22 -7.57 3.69
CA PRO A 24 -4.87 -6.27 3.97
C PRO A 24 -4.06 -5.34 4.86
N ASP A 25 -3.37 -5.87 5.87
CA ASP A 25 -2.57 -5.05 6.77
C ASP A 25 -1.41 -4.34 6.05
N ASP A 26 -0.87 -4.95 5.01
CA ASP A 26 0.15 -4.29 4.18
C ASP A 26 -0.41 -3.05 3.52
N LEU A 27 -1.61 -3.15 2.95
CA LEU A 27 -2.23 -2.04 2.25
C LEU A 27 -2.56 -0.90 3.22
N HIS A 28 -3.03 -1.24 4.41
CA HIS A 28 -3.31 -0.24 5.45
C HIS A 28 -2.05 0.55 5.79
N ARG A 29 -0.92 -0.14 5.96
CA ARG A 29 0.35 0.51 6.27
C ARG A 29 0.87 1.37 5.12
N ILE A 30 0.70 0.89 3.89
CA ILE A 30 1.10 1.63 2.70
C ILE A 30 0.31 2.94 2.60
N VAL A 31 -1.00 2.89 2.87
CA VAL A 31 -1.83 4.11 2.86
C VAL A 31 -1.35 5.09 3.93
N ILE A 32 -1.02 4.61 5.12
CA ILE A 32 -0.48 5.45 6.18
C ILE A 32 0.82 6.12 5.73
N MET A 33 1.71 5.38 5.08
CA MET A 33 2.95 5.95 4.55
C MET A 33 2.68 7.04 3.51
N LEU A 34 1.74 6.81 2.61
CA LEU A 34 1.39 7.79 1.58
C LEU A 34 0.78 9.05 2.18
N VAL A 35 -0.09 8.91 3.18
CA VAL A 35 -0.65 10.07 3.87
C VAL A 35 0.46 10.86 4.56
N SER A 36 1.42 10.18 5.16
CA SER A 36 2.57 10.85 5.80
C SER A 36 3.39 11.65 4.81
N VAL A 37 3.56 11.16 3.59
CA VAL A 37 4.28 11.87 2.54
C VAL A 37 3.59 13.19 2.19
N LEU A 38 2.25 13.21 2.17
CA LEU A 38 1.51 14.43 1.86
C LEU A 38 1.79 15.56 2.85
N TRP A 39 2.11 15.25 4.10
CA TRP A 39 2.45 16.25 5.11
C TRP A 39 3.78 16.96 4.85
N THR A 40 4.59 16.44 3.93
CA THR A 40 5.87 17.03 3.57
C THR A 40 5.79 17.95 2.36
N MET A 41 4.59 18.16 1.81
CA MET A 41 4.38 18.89 0.57
C MET A 41 3.36 20.00 0.75
N GLU A 42 3.48 21.04 -0.09
CA GLU A 42 2.46 22.06 -0.16
C GLU A 42 1.20 21.51 -0.84
N PRO A 43 -0.01 21.93 -0.42
CA PRO A 43 -1.25 21.35 -0.94
C PRO A 43 -1.43 21.48 -2.45
N HIS A 44 -0.83 22.48 -3.08
CA HIS A 44 -0.96 22.71 -4.51
C HIS A 44 0.10 22.02 -5.36
N GLU A 45 1.06 21.36 -4.72
CA GLU A 45 2.10 20.65 -5.45
C GLU A 45 1.60 19.27 -5.90
N ASN A 46 2.07 18.84 -7.07
CA ASN A 46 1.71 17.53 -7.61
C ASN A 46 2.78 16.46 -7.36
N GLY A 47 3.74 16.75 -6.50
CA GLY A 47 4.85 15.85 -6.20
C GLY A 47 4.41 14.51 -5.61
N TRP A 48 3.24 14.46 -4.97
CA TRP A 48 2.69 13.21 -4.43
C TRP A 48 2.50 12.14 -5.51
N ARG A 49 2.31 12.55 -6.77
CA ARG A 49 2.13 11.60 -7.88
C ARG A 49 3.37 10.74 -8.10
N ARG A 50 4.55 11.31 -7.84
CA ARG A 50 5.80 10.55 -7.95
C ARG A 50 5.83 9.39 -6.98
N TYR A 51 5.44 9.63 -5.74
CA TYR A 51 5.47 8.61 -4.69
C TYR A 51 4.35 7.60 -4.86
N LEU A 52 3.18 8.05 -5.30
CA LEU A 52 2.09 7.14 -5.64
C LEU A 52 2.52 6.19 -6.77
N ALA A 53 3.17 6.70 -7.80
CA ALA A 53 3.65 5.88 -8.92
C ALA A 53 4.66 4.84 -8.44
N LEU A 54 5.60 5.25 -7.59
CA LEU A 54 6.59 4.32 -7.02
C LEU A 54 5.92 3.21 -6.21
N VAL A 55 4.92 3.55 -5.42
CA VAL A 55 4.19 2.56 -4.63
C VAL A 55 3.41 1.61 -5.53
N LEU A 56 2.70 2.14 -6.52
CA LEU A 56 1.93 1.31 -7.44
C LEU A 56 2.82 0.33 -8.20
N ASP A 57 4.00 0.77 -8.62
CA ASP A 57 4.96 -0.12 -9.28
C ASP A 57 5.36 -1.27 -8.36
N GLY A 58 5.52 -1.00 -7.07
CA GLY A 58 5.86 -2.02 -6.08
C GLY A 58 4.74 -3.00 -5.79
N LEU A 59 3.50 -2.63 -6.09
CA LEU A 59 2.34 -3.51 -5.87
C LEU A 59 2.07 -4.44 -7.04
N THR A 60 2.66 -4.20 -8.20
CA THR A 60 2.40 -5.04 -9.38
C THR A 60 3.14 -6.36 -9.26
N PRO A 61 2.58 -7.46 -9.82
CA PRO A 61 3.25 -8.75 -9.75
C PRO A 61 4.47 -8.86 -10.67
N THR A 62 4.53 -8.07 -11.74
CA THR A 62 5.63 -8.13 -12.70
C THR A 62 6.94 -7.69 -12.05
N GLY A 63 7.93 -8.56 -12.06
CA GLY A 63 9.22 -8.28 -11.46
C GLY A 63 9.23 -8.33 -9.94
N ALA A 64 8.13 -8.74 -9.31
CA ALA A 64 8.05 -8.81 -7.86
C ALA A 64 9.01 -9.85 -7.31
N ARG A 65 9.70 -9.48 -6.22
CA ARG A 65 10.55 -10.39 -5.47
C ARG A 65 9.82 -10.86 -4.22
N PRO A 66 10.12 -12.08 -3.72
CA PRO A 66 9.54 -12.51 -2.46
C PRO A 66 9.80 -11.50 -1.34
N LEU A 67 8.80 -11.28 -0.51
CA LEU A 67 8.94 -10.37 0.62
C LEU A 67 9.78 -11.04 1.72
N PRO A 68 10.55 -10.26 2.49
CA PRO A 68 11.56 -10.82 3.40
C PRO A 68 11.01 -11.52 4.64
N CYS A 69 9.76 -11.23 5.01
CA CYS A 69 9.16 -11.83 6.20
C CYS A 69 7.65 -11.79 6.09
N PRO A 70 6.93 -12.57 6.91
CA PRO A 70 5.48 -12.46 6.97
C PRO A 70 5.06 -11.07 7.47
N ALA A 71 3.89 -10.60 7.02
CA ALA A 71 3.36 -9.33 7.48
C ALA A 71 3.05 -9.41 8.98
N PRO A 72 3.58 -8.48 9.79
CA PRO A 72 3.23 -8.46 11.20
C PRO A 72 1.77 -8.02 11.37
N THR A 73 1.13 -8.60 12.39
CA THR A 73 -0.24 -8.23 12.71
C THR A 73 -0.32 -6.75 13.07
N LEU A 74 -1.30 -6.06 12.50
CA LEU A 74 -1.54 -4.67 12.85
C LEU A 74 -2.14 -4.61 14.24
N HIS A 75 -1.50 -3.90 15.15
CA HIS A 75 -2.05 -3.74 16.49
C HIS A 75 -1.74 -2.35 17.03
N THR A 76 -2.64 -1.91 17.89
CA THR A 76 -2.49 -0.62 18.57
C THR A 76 -1.55 -0.80 19.74
N ARG A 77 -0.54 0.07 19.82
CA ARG A 77 0.32 0.09 20.98
C ARG A 77 -0.43 0.67 22.17
N THR A 78 -0.45 -0.07 23.26
CA THR A 78 -0.93 0.45 24.52
C THR A 78 0.27 0.81 25.39
N PRO A 79 0.20 1.97 26.04
CA PRO A 79 1.26 2.38 26.95
C PRO A 79 1.42 1.44 28.12
#